data_599da069e23d35f7dda6ca5ab591bc7c
#
_entry.id   599da069e23d35f7dda6ca5ab591bc7c
#
_cell.length_a   1.000
_cell.length_b   1.000
_cell.length_c   1.000
_cell.angle_alpha   90.00
_cell.angle_beta   90.00
_cell.angle_gamma   90.00
#
_symmetry.space_group_name_H-M   'P 1'
#
loop_
_entity.id
_entity.type
_entity.pdbx_description
1 polymer ?
#
loop_
_entity_poly.entity_id
_entity_poly.type
_entity_poly.pdbx_seq_one_letter_code
_entity_poly.pdbx_strand_id
1 'polypeptide(L)'
;QGEAEIRDIRISGKQQSETTAKAMIETDRIYHMDCLEGMSLMADGSVDAIITDLPYGVLNRKNKAAEWDRRIPFAPLWEQYRRITKPDSPIILFAQGMFTAELIRSQPDLWKYNLVWMKDRVSGHLNANRMPLRQHEDIVVFYKKLPVYHPQMSYKPGQKNHPRGMFKRTTNHCYGAMKPTRSHISDWKYPTSIVCIPREFKTGCFYHPTQKPVKLIEYLIKTYTDEGDTVLDNCIGSG
;
A
#
# COMPACT_ATOMS: atom_id res chain seq x y z
N GLN A 1 -67.83 31.02 23.61
CA GLN A 1 -67.65 30.76 25.05
C GLN A 1 -67.26 29.31 25.21
N GLY A 2 -66.11 29.04 25.72
CA GLY A 2 -65.60 27.70 25.97
C GLY A 2 -64.11 27.60 25.70
N GLU A 3 -63.30 28.22 26.55
CA GLU A 3 -61.86 28.02 26.60
C GLU A 3 -61.59 26.58 27.10
N ALA A 4 -60.80 25.83 26.30
CA ALA A 4 -60.32 24.53 26.69
C ALA A 4 -58.87 24.65 27.17
N GLU A 5 -58.66 24.39 28.45
CA GLU A 5 -57.35 24.26 29.10
C GLU A 5 -56.46 23.22 28.44
N ILE A 6 -55.28 23.65 28.04
CA ILE A 6 -54.20 22.75 27.61
C ILE A 6 -53.44 22.33 28.85
N ARG A 7 -53.57 21.07 29.23
CA ARG A 7 -52.79 20.45 30.33
C ARG A 7 -51.42 20.04 29.81
N ASP A 8 -50.38 20.61 30.41
CA ASP A 8 -48.99 20.20 30.27
C ASP A 8 -48.80 18.73 30.64
N ILE A 9 -48.47 17.91 29.63
CA ILE A 9 -47.98 16.55 29.88
C ILE A 9 -46.46 16.62 29.89
N ARG A 10 -45.84 16.64 31.07
CA ARG A 10 -44.40 16.35 31.24
C ARG A 10 -44.14 14.89 30.94
N ILE A 11 -43.55 14.59 29.79
CA ILE A 11 -42.96 13.29 29.51
C ILE A 11 -41.53 13.33 30.02
N SER A 12 -41.29 12.65 31.13
CA SER A 12 -39.94 12.32 31.59
C SER A 12 -39.33 11.31 30.64
N GLY A 13 -38.59 11.78 29.67
CA GLY A 13 -37.82 10.95 28.77
C GLY A 13 -36.54 10.47 29.48
N LYS A 14 -36.52 9.20 29.89
CA LYS A 14 -35.27 8.48 30.10
C LYS A 14 -34.47 8.56 28.81
N GLN A 15 -33.31 9.20 28.86
CA GLN A 15 -32.29 9.05 27.85
C GLN A 15 -31.89 7.55 27.78
N GLN A 16 -32.49 6.83 26.86
CA GLN A 16 -31.89 5.60 26.37
C GLN A 16 -30.64 6.00 25.59
N SER A 17 -29.50 5.73 26.17
CA SER A 17 -28.23 5.70 25.42
C SER A 17 -28.38 4.60 24.36
N GLU A 18 -28.79 4.98 23.17
CA GLU A 18 -28.57 4.14 21.98
C GLU A 18 -27.07 4.00 21.80
N THR A 19 -26.51 2.94 22.36
CA THR A 19 -25.25 2.38 21.92
C THR A 19 -25.53 1.83 20.54
N THR A 20 -25.41 2.69 19.52
CA THR A 20 -25.36 2.28 18.12
C THR A 20 -24.20 1.30 18.04
N ALA A 21 -24.48 0.02 17.89
CA ALA A 21 -23.49 -0.99 17.59
C ALA A 21 -22.78 -0.50 16.32
N LYS A 22 -21.54 -0.05 16.47
CA LYS A 22 -20.71 0.43 15.36
C LYS A 22 -20.63 -0.74 14.39
N ALA A 23 -21.18 -0.59 13.17
CA ALA A 23 -21.18 -1.64 12.18
C ALA A 23 -19.70 -2.03 11.97
N MET A 24 -19.34 -3.24 12.35
CA MET A 24 -17.97 -3.74 12.19
C MET A 24 -17.73 -4.05 10.70
N ILE A 25 -16.61 -3.63 10.18
CA ILE A 25 -16.14 -4.04 8.86
C ILE A 25 -15.77 -5.52 8.93
N GLU A 26 -16.39 -6.32 8.06
CA GLU A 26 -16.10 -7.75 7.88
C GLU A 26 -14.96 -7.92 6.87
N THR A 27 -14.15 -8.97 7.04
CA THR A 27 -13.14 -9.40 6.06
C THR A 27 -13.80 -10.02 4.81
N ASP A 28 -13.03 -10.14 3.72
CA ASP A 28 -13.46 -10.72 2.44
C ASP A 28 -14.69 -10.03 1.81
N ARG A 29 -14.78 -8.71 2.03
CA ARG A 29 -15.85 -7.86 1.53
C ARG A 29 -15.31 -6.59 0.88
N ILE A 30 -16.03 -6.12 -0.14
CA ILE A 30 -15.83 -4.82 -0.78
C ILE A 30 -16.91 -3.85 -0.27
N TYR A 31 -16.46 -2.68 0.19
CA TYR A 31 -17.32 -1.62 0.69
C TYR A 31 -17.23 -0.40 -0.21
N HIS A 32 -18.36 0.09 -0.68
CA HIS A 32 -18.44 1.34 -1.46
C HIS A 32 -18.74 2.52 -0.53
N MET A 33 -17.69 3.10 0.04
CA MET A 33 -17.77 4.22 0.97
C MET A 33 -16.49 5.06 0.95
N ASP A 34 -16.48 6.21 1.61
CA ASP A 34 -15.25 6.94 1.86
C ASP A 34 -14.28 6.10 2.70
N CYS A 35 -13.02 6.05 2.28
CA CYS A 35 -12.04 5.16 2.91
C CYS A 35 -11.70 5.56 4.35
N LEU A 36 -11.74 6.85 4.70
CA LEU A 36 -11.51 7.31 6.06
C LEU A 36 -12.69 6.94 6.97
N GLU A 37 -13.92 7.05 6.46
CA GLU A 37 -15.11 6.57 7.15
C GLU A 37 -15.05 5.05 7.36
N GLY A 38 -14.75 4.29 6.29
CA GLY A 38 -14.60 2.83 6.38
C GLY A 38 -13.55 2.42 7.41
N MET A 39 -12.36 2.99 7.34
CA MET A 39 -11.30 2.71 8.31
C MET A 39 -11.70 3.09 9.74
N SER A 40 -12.50 4.15 9.94
CA SER A 40 -12.98 4.54 11.28
C SER A 40 -13.86 3.47 11.95
N LEU A 41 -14.47 2.58 11.17
CA LEU A 41 -15.29 1.45 11.64
C LEU A 41 -14.47 0.21 11.99
N MET A 42 -13.20 0.15 11.56
CA MET A 42 -12.30 -0.96 11.84
C MET A 42 -11.77 -0.91 13.27
N ALA A 43 -11.50 -2.07 13.85
CA ALA A 43 -10.90 -2.17 15.18
C ALA A 43 -9.41 -1.76 15.15
N ASP A 44 -8.90 -1.28 16.28
CA ASP A 44 -7.48 -0.98 16.44
C ASP A 44 -6.63 -2.25 16.29
N GLY A 45 -5.53 -2.18 15.55
CA GLY A 45 -4.61 -3.30 15.36
C GLY A 45 -5.22 -4.52 14.65
N SER A 46 -6.27 -4.33 13.84
CA SER A 46 -6.97 -5.42 13.14
C SER A 46 -6.38 -5.76 11.77
N VAL A 47 -5.42 -4.97 11.27
CA VAL A 47 -4.85 -5.10 9.93
C VAL A 47 -3.38 -5.53 10.01
N ASP A 48 -3.03 -6.60 9.31
CA ASP A 48 -1.68 -7.15 9.23
C ASP A 48 -0.83 -6.49 8.14
N ALA A 49 -1.45 -6.05 7.05
CA ALA A 49 -0.76 -5.29 6.01
C ALA A 49 -1.71 -4.33 5.29
N ILE A 50 -1.19 -3.20 4.83
CA ILE A 50 -1.87 -2.30 3.90
C ILE A 50 -1.13 -2.34 2.57
N ILE A 51 -1.84 -2.67 1.48
CA ILE A 51 -1.30 -2.66 0.11
C ILE A 51 -2.32 -1.94 -0.76
N THR A 52 -2.01 -0.72 -1.20
CA THR A 52 -3.01 0.11 -1.90
C THR A 52 -2.41 1.09 -2.90
N ASP A 53 -3.20 1.46 -3.90
CA ASP A 53 -2.88 2.48 -4.91
C ASP A 53 -3.70 3.75 -4.65
N LEU A 54 -3.13 4.67 -3.87
CA LEU A 54 -3.79 5.93 -3.52
C LEU A 54 -4.02 6.82 -4.75
N PRO A 55 -5.05 7.66 -4.78
CA PRO A 55 -5.23 8.66 -5.83
C PRO A 55 -4.14 9.75 -5.74
N TYR A 56 -3.41 9.97 -6.85
CA TYR A 56 -2.29 10.91 -6.90
C TYR A 56 -2.72 12.37 -7.12
N GLY A 57 -3.97 12.62 -7.55
CA GLY A 57 -4.49 13.95 -7.84
C GLY A 57 -3.87 14.61 -9.08
N VAL A 58 -3.48 13.82 -10.08
CA VAL A 58 -2.83 14.30 -11.30
C VAL A 58 -3.72 14.23 -12.54
N LEU A 59 -4.73 13.36 -12.55
CA LEU A 59 -5.62 13.12 -13.69
C LEU A 59 -6.82 14.05 -13.70
N ASN A 60 -7.30 14.50 -12.55
CA ASN A 60 -8.52 15.28 -12.41
C ASN A 60 -8.37 16.76 -12.78
N ARG A 61 -7.15 17.28 -12.92
CA ARG A 61 -6.88 18.72 -13.13
C ARG A 61 -7.59 19.34 -14.33
N LYS A 62 -7.92 18.54 -15.36
CA LYS A 62 -8.59 18.99 -16.60
C LYS A 62 -9.63 18.00 -17.12
N ASN A 63 -9.93 16.94 -16.37
CA ASN A 63 -10.80 15.87 -16.84
C ASN A 63 -11.85 15.50 -15.80
N LYS A 64 -13.10 15.90 -16.06
CA LYS A 64 -14.25 15.56 -15.18
C LYS A 64 -14.45 14.05 -15.02
N ALA A 65 -14.09 13.25 -16.02
CA ALA A 65 -14.19 11.79 -15.93
C ALA A 65 -13.19 11.17 -14.93
N ALA A 66 -12.23 11.94 -14.41
CA ALA A 66 -11.25 11.51 -13.41
C ALA A 66 -11.47 12.20 -12.05
N GLU A 67 -12.72 12.51 -11.69
CA GLU A 67 -13.05 13.13 -10.38
C GLU A 67 -12.67 12.24 -9.19
N TRP A 68 -12.60 10.93 -9.41
CA TRP A 68 -12.15 9.95 -8.42
C TRP A 68 -10.67 10.15 -8.02
N ASP A 69 -9.82 10.74 -8.89
CA ASP A 69 -8.39 10.98 -8.59
C ASP A 69 -8.22 12.20 -7.66
N ARG A 70 -8.91 12.21 -6.54
CA ARG A 70 -8.77 13.23 -5.48
C ARG A 70 -7.84 12.72 -4.40
N ARG A 71 -6.80 13.50 -4.09
CA ARG A 71 -5.86 13.17 -3.03
C ARG A 71 -6.56 13.05 -1.68
N ILE A 72 -6.28 11.96 -1.00
CA ILE A 72 -6.67 11.78 0.39
C ILE A 72 -5.71 12.60 1.25
N PRO A 73 -6.20 13.43 2.20
CA PRO A 73 -5.34 14.18 3.10
C PRO A 73 -4.47 13.24 3.94
N PHE A 74 -3.15 13.48 3.94
CA PHE A 74 -2.22 12.57 4.60
C PHE A 74 -2.41 12.49 6.13
N ALA A 75 -2.72 13.61 6.80
CA ALA A 75 -2.85 13.59 8.25
C ALA A 75 -3.91 12.59 8.76
N PRO A 76 -5.19 12.67 8.35
CA PRO A 76 -6.20 11.69 8.77
C PRO A 76 -5.93 10.29 8.22
N LEU A 77 -5.33 10.15 7.01
CA LEU A 77 -4.96 8.85 6.47
C LEU A 77 -3.96 8.12 7.38
N TRP A 78 -2.88 8.78 7.77
CA TRP A 78 -1.86 8.20 8.63
C TRP A 78 -2.33 7.99 10.07
N GLU A 79 -3.27 8.80 10.55
CA GLU A 79 -3.92 8.57 11.84
C GLU A 79 -4.66 7.23 11.83
N GLN A 80 -5.48 6.98 10.80
CA GLN A 80 -6.19 5.72 10.65
C GLN A 80 -5.21 4.55 10.43
N TYR A 81 -4.24 4.67 9.55
CA TYR A 81 -3.25 3.62 9.31
C TYR A 81 -2.54 3.19 10.61
N ARG A 82 -2.07 4.16 11.41
CA ARG A 82 -1.41 3.87 12.68
C ARG A 82 -2.32 3.19 13.70
N ARG A 83 -3.61 3.51 13.67
CA ARG A 83 -4.60 2.96 14.60
C ARG A 83 -4.96 1.52 14.25
N ILE A 84 -5.26 1.26 12.97
CA ILE A 84 -5.78 -0.05 12.53
C ILE A 84 -4.68 -1.09 12.31
N THR A 85 -3.42 -0.69 12.07
CA THR A 85 -2.32 -1.63 11.83
C THR A 85 -1.68 -2.12 13.13
N LYS A 86 -1.18 -3.36 13.11
CA LYS A 86 -0.32 -3.90 14.18
C LYS A 86 1.06 -3.20 14.15
N PRO A 87 1.85 -3.26 15.22
CA PRO A 87 3.14 -2.56 15.29
C PRO A 87 4.18 -2.98 14.24
N ASP A 88 4.07 -4.18 13.70
CA ASP A 88 4.94 -4.80 12.70
C ASP A 88 4.28 -4.92 11.32
N SER A 89 3.09 -4.37 11.15
CA SER A 89 2.41 -4.35 9.85
C SER A 89 3.15 -3.47 8.85
N PRO A 90 3.43 -3.96 7.64
CA PRO A 90 3.91 -3.14 6.54
C PRO A 90 2.76 -2.33 5.91
N ILE A 91 3.08 -1.11 5.49
CA ILE A 91 2.20 -0.24 4.70
C ILE A 91 2.90 -0.02 3.37
N ILE A 92 2.31 -0.53 2.30
CA ILE A 92 2.90 -0.59 0.96
C ILE A 92 2.02 0.22 0.02
N LEU A 93 2.56 1.34 -0.46
CA LEU A 93 1.81 2.32 -1.22
C LEU A 93 2.43 2.53 -2.60
N PHE A 94 1.61 2.43 -3.65
CA PHE A 94 2.04 2.81 -4.99
C PHE A 94 2.16 4.32 -5.09
N ALA A 95 3.17 4.79 -5.81
CA ALA A 95 3.42 6.21 -5.98
C ALA A 95 4.19 6.52 -7.26
N GLN A 96 4.18 7.77 -7.70
CA GLN A 96 4.98 8.21 -8.83
C GLN A 96 5.34 9.70 -8.75
N GLY A 97 6.58 10.02 -9.11
CA GLY A 97 7.05 11.39 -9.25
C GLY A 97 6.98 12.20 -7.96
N MET A 98 6.39 13.41 -8.01
CA MET A 98 6.28 14.27 -6.84
C MET A 98 5.45 13.65 -5.72
N PHE A 99 4.43 12.86 -6.05
CA PHE A 99 3.62 12.17 -5.05
C PHE A 99 4.46 11.21 -4.19
N THR A 100 5.45 10.52 -4.79
CA THR A 100 6.41 9.69 -4.04
C THR A 100 7.16 10.51 -2.99
N ALA A 101 7.69 11.67 -3.37
CA ALA A 101 8.44 12.53 -2.46
C ALA A 101 7.56 13.09 -1.32
N GLU A 102 6.34 13.53 -1.64
CA GLU A 102 5.38 14.04 -0.66
C GLU A 102 4.95 12.94 0.32
N LEU A 103 4.72 11.72 -0.18
CA LEU A 103 4.35 10.56 0.62
C LEU A 103 5.46 10.18 1.61
N ILE A 104 6.72 10.10 1.15
CA ILE A 104 7.88 9.83 2.01
C ILE A 104 8.03 10.94 3.06
N ARG A 105 7.92 12.20 2.64
CA ARG A 105 8.03 13.35 3.53
C ARG A 105 6.94 13.39 4.59
N SER A 106 5.76 12.84 4.29
CA SER A 106 4.66 12.81 5.26
C SER A 106 4.92 11.88 6.44
N GLN A 107 5.78 10.85 6.28
CA GLN A 107 6.14 9.87 7.32
C GLN A 107 7.60 9.40 7.18
N PRO A 108 8.60 10.27 7.36
CA PRO A 108 10.01 9.92 7.14
C PRO A 108 10.51 8.84 8.11
N ASP A 109 9.98 8.80 9.34
CA ASP A 109 10.39 7.82 10.35
C ASP A 109 9.89 6.40 10.05
N LEU A 110 8.73 6.29 9.39
CA LEU A 110 8.14 5.02 9.00
C LEU A 110 8.69 4.53 7.65
N TRP A 111 9.10 5.43 6.76
CA TRP A 111 9.67 5.06 5.47
C TRP A 111 10.96 4.25 5.64
N LYS A 112 11.08 3.17 4.84
CA LYS A 112 12.25 2.29 4.89
C LYS A 112 12.98 2.20 3.56
N TYR A 113 12.25 1.90 2.49
CA TYR A 113 12.81 1.80 1.14
C TYR A 113 11.70 1.85 0.09
N ASN A 114 12.13 1.98 -1.16
CA ASN A 114 11.25 1.85 -2.31
C ASN A 114 11.61 0.59 -3.10
N LEU A 115 10.60 -0.09 -3.62
CA LEU A 115 10.74 -0.97 -4.77
C LEU A 115 10.37 -0.18 -6.03
N VAL A 116 10.94 -0.56 -7.15
CA VAL A 116 10.65 0.02 -8.46
C VAL A 116 9.94 -1.05 -9.29
N TRP A 117 8.66 -0.85 -9.53
CA TRP A 117 7.93 -1.70 -10.46
C TRP A 117 8.23 -1.28 -11.89
N MET A 118 8.97 -2.13 -12.62
CA MET A 118 9.28 -1.95 -14.03
C MET A 118 8.17 -2.55 -14.89
N LYS A 119 7.54 -1.69 -15.69
CA LYS A 119 6.45 -2.08 -16.60
C LYS A 119 7.00 -2.62 -17.91
N ASP A 120 6.25 -3.50 -18.56
CA ASP A 120 6.53 -4.00 -19.91
C ASP A 120 6.32 -2.93 -21.00
N ARG A 121 5.47 -1.94 -20.74
CA ARG A 121 5.18 -0.84 -21.66
C ARG A 121 5.39 0.51 -21.01
N VAL A 122 5.87 1.43 -21.83
CA VAL A 122 6.09 2.83 -21.46
C VAL A 122 4.78 3.62 -21.47
N SER A 123 4.78 4.76 -20.79
CA SER A 123 3.69 5.74 -20.78
C SER A 123 4.23 7.15 -21.03
N GLY A 124 3.32 8.08 -21.37
CA GLY A 124 3.70 9.48 -21.58
C GLY A 124 4.09 9.82 -23.01
N HIS A 125 3.62 9.07 -24.01
CA HIS A 125 3.95 9.25 -25.43
C HIS A 125 3.78 10.67 -25.97
N LEU A 126 2.82 11.45 -25.45
CA LEU A 126 2.64 12.85 -25.85
C LEU A 126 3.84 13.75 -25.51
N ASN A 127 4.72 13.30 -24.63
CA ASN A 127 5.93 14.02 -24.23
C ASN A 127 7.22 13.39 -24.76
N ALA A 128 7.14 12.44 -25.70
CA ALA A 128 8.30 11.68 -26.18
C ALA A 128 9.43 12.57 -26.73
N ASN A 129 9.09 13.72 -27.32
CA ASN A 129 10.06 14.69 -27.85
C ASN A 129 10.57 15.69 -26.79
N ARG A 130 10.14 15.59 -25.52
CA ARG A 130 10.47 16.56 -24.48
C ARG A 130 11.15 15.92 -23.26
N MET A 131 10.87 14.65 -23.01
CA MET A 131 11.42 13.90 -21.88
C MET A 131 11.36 12.40 -22.15
N PRO A 132 12.17 11.60 -21.44
CA PRO A 132 12.10 10.14 -21.51
C PRO A 132 10.71 9.63 -21.15
N LEU A 133 10.28 8.57 -21.85
CA LEU A 133 9.04 7.87 -21.55
C LEU A 133 9.13 7.16 -20.20
N ARG A 134 8.06 7.18 -19.42
CA ARG A 134 8.01 6.54 -18.12
C ARG A 134 7.75 5.04 -18.24
N GLN A 135 8.61 4.24 -17.63
CA GLN A 135 8.53 2.78 -17.65
C GLN A 135 8.42 2.17 -16.26
N HIS A 136 8.34 2.96 -15.21
CA HIS A 136 8.27 2.46 -13.84
C HIS A 136 7.28 3.23 -12.99
N GLU A 137 6.91 2.62 -11.87
CA GLU A 137 6.28 3.25 -10.72
C GLU A 137 7.03 2.85 -9.45
N ASP A 138 6.96 3.71 -8.44
CA ASP A 138 7.51 3.43 -7.12
C ASP A 138 6.49 2.62 -6.30
N ILE A 139 7.01 1.72 -5.47
CA ILE A 139 6.27 1.04 -4.41
C ILE A 139 6.97 1.41 -3.12
N VAL A 140 6.34 2.26 -2.32
CA VAL A 140 6.94 2.85 -1.13
C VAL A 140 6.57 2.00 0.08
N VAL A 141 7.58 1.52 0.82
CA VAL A 141 7.42 0.61 1.95
C VAL A 141 7.67 1.34 3.26
N PHE A 142 6.65 1.32 4.12
CA PHE A 142 6.67 1.90 5.46
C PHE A 142 6.41 0.83 6.50
N TYR A 143 7.10 0.89 7.63
CA TYR A 143 6.78 0.12 8.82
C TYR A 143 7.45 0.71 10.07
N LYS A 144 6.91 0.39 11.25
CA LYS A 144 7.50 0.82 12.54
C LYS A 144 8.50 -0.21 13.06
N LYS A 145 8.11 -1.47 13.09
CA LYS A 145 8.95 -2.62 13.44
C LYS A 145 9.15 -3.48 12.21
N LEU A 146 10.21 -4.28 12.20
CA LEU A 146 10.51 -5.18 11.08
C LEU A 146 9.31 -6.14 10.85
N PRO A 147 8.69 -6.11 9.67
CA PRO A 147 7.56 -6.98 9.35
C PRO A 147 8.01 -8.38 8.97
N VAL A 148 7.04 -9.27 8.80
CA VAL A 148 7.24 -10.53 8.09
C VAL A 148 7.83 -10.24 6.70
N TYR A 149 8.78 -11.06 6.29
CA TYR A 149 9.42 -10.95 4.98
C TYR A 149 9.77 -12.31 4.41
N HIS A 150 9.07 -12.69 3.35
CA HIS A 150 9.30 -13.91 2.58
C HIS A 150 9.97 -13.57 1.24
N PRO A 151 11.30 -13.68 1.11
CA PRO A 151 11.97 -13.33 -0.13
C PRO A 151 11.50 -14.23 -1.28
N GLN A 152 10.90 -13.64 -2.31
CA GLN A 152 10.45 -14.34 -3.50
C GLN A 152 11.67 -14.68 -4.38
N MET A 153 12.31 -15.80 -4.07
CA MET A 153 13.56 -16.24 -4.71
C MET A 153 13.34 -16.59 -6.18
N SER A 154 14.28 -16.21 -7.04
CA SER A 154 14.28 -16.58 -8.46
C SER A 154 15.33 -17.62 -8.77
N TYR A 155 14.95 -18.67 -9.52
CA TYR A 155 15.88 -19.70 -9.99
C TYR A 155 16.54 -19.26 -11.30
N LYS A 156 17.87 -19.14 -11.32
CA LYS A 156 18.67 -18.73 -12.49
C LYS A 156 19.79 -19.74 -12.73
N PRO A 157 19.49 -20.84 -13.44
CA PRO A 157 20.46 -21.90 -13.68
C PRO A 157 21.70 -21.37 -14.43
N GLY A 158 22.86 -21.83 -14.00
CA GLY A 158 24.15 -21.43 -14.60
C GLY A 158 24.69 -20.06 -14.16
N GLN A 159 23.88 -19.24 -13.48
CA GLN A 159 24.33 -17.98 -12.88
C GLN A 159 24.80 -18.18 -11.43
N LYS A 160 25.73 -19.13 -11.23
CA LYS A 160 26.28 -19.39 -9.91
C LYS A 160 26.88 -18.12 -9.33
N ASN A 161 26.55 -17.83 -8.07
CA ASN A 161 27.29 -16.80 -7.35
C ASN A 161 28.75 -17.26 -7.29
N HIS A 162 29.66 -16.46 -7.80
CA HIS A 162 31.09 -16.77 -7.62
C HIS A 162 31.34 -16.84 -6.11
N PRO A 163 31.98 -17.94 -5.60
CA PRO A 163 32.43 -17.97 -4.25
C PRO A 163 33.41 -16.80 -4.10
N ARG A 164 32.95 -15.72 -3.50
CA ARG A 164 33.88 -14.71 -3.03
C ARG A 164 34.70 -15.44 -2.01
N GLY A 165 35.98 -15.68 -2.38
CA GLY A 165 36.92 -16.32 -1.51
C GLY A 165 36.82 -15.71 -0.10
N MET A 166 37.16 -16.49 0.94
CA MET A 166 37.09 -16.02 2.32
C MET A 166 37.63 -14.58 2.38
N PHE A 167 36.73 -13.59 2.50
CA PHE A 167 37.15 -12.21 2.63
C PHE A 167 37.97 -12.10 3.89
N LYS A 168 39.30 -11.96 3.74
CA LYS A 168 40.10 -11.40 4.82
C LYS A 168 39.40 -10.12 5.24
N ARG A 169 39.22 -9.94 6.55
CA ARG A 169 38.65 -8.74 7.16
C ARG A 169 39.15 -7.47 6.44
N THR A 170 38.44 -7.03 5.46
CA THR A 170 38.62 -5.69 4.91
C THR A 170 37.73 -4.80 5.75
N THR A 171 38.33 -4.04 6.64
CA THR A 171 37.67 -2.88 7.25
C THR A 171 37.33 -1.95 6.10
N ASN A 172 36.10 -2.03 5.60
CA ASN A 172 35.58 -1.04 4.70
C ASN A 172 35.21 0.16 5.55
N HIS A 173 35.83 1.32 5.28
CA HIS A 173 35.57 2.56 6.01
C HIS A 173 34.08 2.96 6.02
N CYS A 174 33.31 2.47 5.04
CA CYS A 174 31.86 2.78 4.94
C CYS A 174 30.96 1.84 5.77
N TYR A 175 31.36 0.59 6.02
CA TYR A 175 30.47 -0.42 6.63
C TYR A 175 31.00 -1.04 7.92
N GLY A 176 32.15 -0.59 8.42
CA GLY A 176 32.76 -1.12 9.62
C GLY A 176 33.28 -2.57 9.49
N ALA A 177 33.45 -3.27 10.60
CA ALA A 177 33.93 -4.64 10.62
C ALA A 177 32.80 -5.63 10.25
N MET A 178 32.90 -6.25 9.09
CA MET A 178 31.99 -7.32 8.68
C MET A 178 32.41 -8.66 9.24
N LYS A 179 31.45 -9.44 9.73
CA LYS A 179 31.70 -10.86 10.07
C LYS A 179 31.93 -11.64 8.78
N PRO A 180 32.92 -12.57 8.74
CA PRO A 180 33.14 -13.41 7.55
C PRO A 180 31.90 -14.30 7.33
N THR A 181 31.24 -14.14 6.19
CA THR A 181 30.11 -14.97 5.77
C THR A 181 30.59 -15.96 4.71
N ARG A 182 30.26 -17.24 4.86
CA ARG A 182 30.44 -18.22 3.79
C ARG A 182 29.42 -17.91 2.68
N SER A 183 29.90 -17.61 1.47
CA SER A 183 29.01 -17.49 0.32
C SER A 183 28.52 -18.88 -0.08
N HIS A 184 27.19 -19.09 -0.04
CA HIS A 184 26.57 -20.27 -0.64
C HIS A 184 26.53 -20.13 -2.16
N ILE A 185 27.10 -21.11 -2.87
CA ILE A 185 26.91 -21.22 -4.32
C ILE A 185 25.50 -21.74 -4.56
N SER A 186 24.66 -20.92 -5.15
CA SER A 186 23.26 -21.29 -5.40
C SER A 186 22.80 -20.68 -6.73
N ASP A 187 21.98 -21.42 -7.46
CA ASP A 187 21.24 -20.91 -8.63
C ASP A 187 20.03 -20.06 -8.22
N TRP A 188 19.63 -20.08 -6.94
CA TRP A 188 18.61 -19.24 -6.39
C TRP A 188 19.16 -17.86 -6.06
N LYS A 189 18.43 -16.82 -6.49
CA LYS A 189 18.78 -15.41 -6.27
C LYS A 189 17.74 -14.73 -5.42
N TYR A 190 18.21 -13.93 -4.47
CA TYR A 190 17.35 -13.05 -3.72
C TYR A 190 16.69 -12.00 -4.64
N PRO A 191 15.48 -11.56 -4.32
CA PRO A 191 14.84 -10.47 -5.03
C PRO A 191 15.67 -9.18 -4.91
N THR A 192 15.52 -8.30 -5.88
CA THR A 192 16.14 -6.97 -5.89
C THR A 192 15.05 -5.91 -5.69
N SER A 193 15.47 -4.66 -5.53
CA SER A 193 14.53 -3.54 -5.46
C SER A 193 13.78 -3.27 -6.78
N ILE A 194 14.13 -3.95 -7.88
CA ILE A 194 13.44 -3.84 -9.16
C ILE A 194 12.53 -5.05 -9.34
N VAL A 195 11.23 -4.80 -9.44
CA VAL A 195 10.20 -5.81 -9.65
C VAL A 195 9.74 -5.74 -11.11
N CYS A 196 10.06 -6.78 -11.88
CA CYS A 196 9.72 -6.87 -13.30
C CYS A 196 8.49 -7.77 -13.49
N ILE A 197 7.30 -7.19 -13.39
CA ILE A 197 6.03 -7.88 -13.62
C ILE A 197 5.27 -7.12 -14.71
N PRO A 198 4.94 -7.79 -15.84
CA PRO A 198 4.23 -7.15 -16.92
C PRO A 198 2.81 -6.77 -16.50
N ARG A 199 2.26 -5.74 -17.15
CA ARG A 199 0.85 -5.39 -17.02
C ARG A 199 -0.01 -6.49 -17.67
N GLU A 200 -1.15 -6.76 -17.10
CA GLU A 200 -2.09 -7.73 -17.69
C GLU A 200 -2.86 -7.06 -18.83
N PHE A 201 -2.64 -7.53 -20.05
CA PHE A 201 -3.39 -7.14 -21.24
C PHE A 201 -4.17 -8.33 -21.77
N LYS A 202 -5.26 -8.70 -21.13
CA LYS A 202 -6.25 -9.57 -21.76
C LYS A 202 -7.36 -8.72 -22.33
N THR A 203 -7.56 -8.80 -23.64
CA THR A 203 -8.69 -8.16 -24.33
C THR A 203 -9.98 -8.54 -23.61
N GLY A 204 -10.72 -7.56 -23.11
CA GLY A 204 -11.98 -7.79 -22.40
C GLY A 204 -11.90 -7.84 -20.86
N CYS A 205 -10.72 -7.73 -20.25
CA CYS A 205 -10.54 -7.80 -18.78
C CYS A 205 -10.05 -6.47 -18.15
N PHE A 206 -10.17 -5.35 -18.84
CA PHE A 206 -9.86 -4.05 -18.28
C PHE A 206 -11.11 -3.43 -17.67
N TYR A 207 -11.18 -3.47 -16.36
CA TYR A 207 -12.25 -2.81 -15.62
C TYR A 207 -11.90 -1.37 -15.27
N HIS A 208 -10.58 -1.04 -15.20
CA HIS A 208 -10.12 0.31 -14.89
C HIS A 208 -8.81 0.66 -15.62
N PRO A 209 -8.64 1.88 -16.16
CA PRO A 209 -7.46 2.26 -16.96
C PRO A 209 -6.13 2.26 -16.17
N THR A 210 -6.19 2.34 -14.85
CA THR A 210 -5.01 2.36 -13.97
C THR A 210 -4.88 1.09 -13.11
N GLN A 211 -5.63 0.03 -13.43
CA GLN A 211 -5.60 -1.24 -12.70
C GLN A 211 -4.17 -1.78 -12.55
N LYS A 212 -3.82 -2.18 -11.34
CA LYS A 212 -2.56 -2.86 -11.07
C LYS A 212 -2.64 -4.34 -11.45
N PRO A 213 -1.55 -4.95 -11.95
CA PRO A 213 -1.54 -6.38 -12.25
C PRO A 213 -1.80 -7.23 -11.01
N VAL A 214 -2.67 -8.22 -11.12
CA VAL A 214 -2.95 -9.17 -10.03
C VAL A 214 -1.66 -9.84 -9.55
N LYS A 215 -0.78 -10.24 -10.47
CA LYS A 215 0.52 -10.85 -10.13
C LYS A 215 1.44 -9.94 -9.32
N LEU A 216 1.32 -8.61 -9.47
CA LEU A 216 2.10 -7.66 -8.68
C LEU A 216 1.58 -7.59 -7.25
N ILE A 217 0.27 -7.54 -7.08
CA ILE A 217 -0.36 -7.56 -5.75
C ILE A 217 -0.08 -8.90 -5.06
N GLU A 218 -0.23 -10.03 -5.77
CA GLU A 218 0.13 -11.36 -5.27
C GLU A 218 1.59 -11.43 -4.80
N TYR A 219 2.53 -10.89 -5.58
CA TYR A 219 3.94 -10.82 -5.21
C TYR A 219 4.15 -10.05 -3.89
N LEU A 220 3.48 -8.90 -3.72
CA LEU A 220 3.59 -8.09 -2.51
C LEU A 220 2.97 -8.80 -1.31
N ILE A 221 1.78 -9.39 -1.46
CA ILE A 221 1.12 -10.17 -0.41
C ILE A 221 2.04 -11.32 0.03
N LYS A 222 2.50 -12.17 -0.90
CA LYS A 222 3.42 -13.29 -0.60
C LYS A 222 4.75 -12.86 0.01
N THR A 223 5.18 -11.62 -0.21
CA THR A 223 6.44 -11.11 0.32
C THR A 223 6.30 -10.62 1.76
N TYR A 224 5.16 -10.03 2.10
CA TYR A 224 5.02 -9.24 3.32
C TYR A 224 3.93 -9.71 4.28
N THR A 225 3.28 -10.84 4.01
CA THR A 225 2.25 -11.41 4.89
C THR A 225 2.40 -12.91 5.03
N ASP A 226 1.81 -13.46 6.10
CA ASP A 226 1.60 -14.88 6.32
C ASP A 226 0.20 -15.29 5.86
N GLU A 227 -0.02 -16.60 5.73
CA GLU A 227 -1.33 -17.15 5.43
C GLU A 227 -2.30 -16.87 6.59
N GLY A 228 -3.49 -16.33 6.27
CA GLY A 228 -4.49 -15.94 7.24
C GLY A 228 -4.38 -14.47 7.72
N ASP A 229 -3.37 -13.73 7.29
CA ASP A 229 -3.25 -12.32 7.60
C ASP A 229 -4.34 -11.48 6.92
N THR A 230 -4.78 -10.43 7.61
CA THR A 230 -5.75 -9.46 7.09
C THR A 230 -5.02 -8.36 6.31
N VAL A 231 -5.28 -8.28 5.01
CA VAL A 231 -4.74 -7.25 4.11
C VAL A 231 -5.81 -6.23 3.77
N LEU A 232 -5.50 -4.95 3.93
CA LEU A 232 -6.38 -3.85 3.55
C LEU A 232 -5.93 -3.18 2.25
N ASP A 233 -6.85 -3.08 1.29
CA ASP A 233 -6.80 -2.08 0.23
C ASP A 233 -7.94 -1.06 0.43
N ASN A 234 -7.60 0.17 0.79
CA ASN A 234 -8.59 1.22 1.05
C ASN A 234 -8.93 2.05 -0.20
N CYS A 235 -8.35 1.72 -1.36
CA CYS A 235 -8.60 2.38 -2.64
C CYS A 235 -8.67 1.35 -3.78
N ILE A 236 -9.43 0.29 -3.57
CA ILE A 236 -9.45 -0.95 -4.38
C ILE A 236 -9.76 -0.72 -5.88
N GLY A 237 -10.34 0.41 -6.27
CA GLY A 237 -10.63 0.75 -7.67
C GLY A 237 -11.65 -0.19 -8.29
N SER A 238 -11.19 -1.09 -9.16
CA SER A 238 -12.05 -2.06 -9.87
C SER A 238 -12.28 -3.37 -9.13
N GLY A 239 -11.64 -3.55 -7.99
CA GLY A 239 -11.71 -4.77 -7.20
C GLY A 239 -10.65 -5.79 -7.54
#